data_e669d9fb5e73c1b37afe275191a3da97
#
_entry.id   e669d9fb5e73c1b37afe275191a3da97
#
_cell.length_a   1.000
_cell.length_b   1.000
_cell.length_c   1.000
_cell.angle_alpha   90.00
_cell.angle_beta   90.00
_cell.angle_gamma   90.00
#
_symmetry.space_group_name_H-M   'P 1'
#
loop_
_entity.id
_entity.type
_entity.pdbx_description
1 polymer ?
#
loop_
_entity_poly.entity_id
_entity_poly.type
_entity_poly.pdbx_seq_one_letter_code
_entity_poly.pdbx_strand_id
1 'polypeptide(L)'
;TAISPFFEQCIMDGDGKVSATRLIDCYSGSTNYSLKVMIIRRTLLERLLHEAHSAKIVDIETMISKNIQHLKVYGYEEKGFVRVLSSLQSYYDISLELLKLENRKELFSADRPVYTKVRDQVPAVYGIGANVKNSLIADGCHIYGEVENCILFRGVTVEKGAKIKNSI
;
A
#
# COMPACT_ATOMS: atom_id res chain seq x y z
N THR A 1 21.86 -5.31 1.94
CA THR A 1 21.05 -6.34 2.60
C THR A 1 19.59 -5.90 2.51
N ALA A 2 18.85 -6.52 1.60
CA ALA A 2 17.43 -6.31 1.50
C ALA A 2 16.80 -6.76 2.83
N ILE A 3 16.14 -5.84 3.52
CA ILE A 3 15.28 -6.19 4.65
C ILE A 3 14.14 -6.98 4.02
N SER A 4 14.12 -8.29 4.23
CA SER A 4 13.00 -9.12 3.81
C SER A 4 11.77 -8.68 4.60
N PRO A 5 10.71 -8.21 3.97
CA PRO A 5 9.52 -7.81 4.70
C PRO A 5 8.87 -9.08 5.25
N PHE A 6 8.77 -9.17 6.57
CA PHE A 6 8.00 -10.22 7.21
C PHE A 6 6.52 -9.92 7.06
N PHE A 7 5.80 -10.85 6.45
CA PHE A 7 4.35 -10.83 6.41
C PHE A 7 3.80 -11.59 7.63
N GLU A 8 2.83 -11.02 8.30
CA GLU A 8 2.12 -11.73 9.35
C GLU A 8 0.90 -12.43 8.77
N GLN A 9 0.99 -13.74 8.63
CA GLN A 9 -0.12 -14.59 8.22
C GLN A 9 -1.08 -14.78 9.38
N CYS A 10 -2.38 -14.59 9.15
CA CYS A 10 -3.44 -14.87 10.09
C CYS A 10 -4.12 -16.20 9.74
N ILE A 11 -4.13 -17.13 10.68
CA ILE A 11 -4.84 -18.42 10.57
C ILE A 11 -6.20 -18.23 11.24
N MET A 12 -7.26 -18.28 10.45
CA MET A 12 -8.63 -18.11 10.92
C MET A 12 -9.42 -19.40 10.82
N ASP A 13 -10.36 -19.60 11.73
CA ASP A 13 -11.36 -20.65 11.64
C ASP A 13 -12.57 -20.25 10.76
N GLY A 14 -13.55 -21.18 10.65
CA GLY A 14 -14.75 -20.94 9.83
C GLY A 14 -15.63 -19.78 10.32
N ASP A 15 -15.49 -19.35 11.55
CA ASP A 15 -16.23 -18.25 12.16
C ASP A 15 -15.46 -16.92 12.09
N GLY A 16 -14.29 -16.92 11.44
CA GLY A 16 -13.43 -15.76 11.30
C GLY A 16 -12.60 -15.43 12.55
N LYS A 17 -12.57 -16.31 13.54
CA LYS A 17 -11.71 -16.14 14.71
C LYS A 17 -10.27 -16.47 14.36
N VAL A 18 -9.34 -15.58 14.72
CA VAL A 18 -7.91 -15.80 14.53
C VAL A 18 -7.41 -16.76 15.62
N SER A 19 -6.94 -17.92 15.20
CA SER A 19 -6.42 -18.97 16.07
C SER A 19 -4.91 -18.93 16.25
N ALA A 20 -4.19 -18.41 15.26
CA ALA A 20 -2.74 -18.22 15.31
C ALA A 20 -2.30 -17.14 14.32
N THR A 21 -1.13 -16.58 14.58
CA THR A 21 -0.40 -15.75 13.61
C THR A 21 0.99 -16.32 13.38
N ARG A 22 1.53 -16.13 12.17
CA ARG A 22 2.86 -16.60 11.78
C ARG A 22 3.56 -15.56 10.93
N LEU A 23 4.80 -15.26 11.26
CA LEU A 23 5.65 -14.49 10.36
C LEU A 23 6.15 -15.37 9.21
N ILE A 24 6.04 -14.87 7.99
CA ILE A 24 6.48 -15.57 6.78
C ILE A 24 7.29 -14.62 5.90
N ASP A 25 8.24 -15.18 5.17
CA ASP A 25 9.21 -14.41 4.38
C ASP A 25 8.71 -14.04 2.98
N CYS A 26 7.65 -14.70 2.51
CA CYS A 26 7.14 -14.48 1.16
C CYS A 26 5.62 -14.38 1.13
N TYR A 27 5.14 -13.51 0.25
CA TYR A 27 3.72 -13.39 -0.05
C TYR A 27 3.29 -14.57 -0.94
N SER A 28 2.25 -15.30 -0.52
CA SER A 28 1.54 -16.27 -1.37
C SER A 28 0.06 -15.87 -1.45
N GLY A 29 -0.46 -15.71 -2.64
CA GLY A 29 -1.78 -15.13 -2.91
C GLY A 29 -3.00 -15.87 -2.34
N SER A 30 -2.79 -17.01 -1.65
CA SER A 30 -3.86 -17.85 -1.11
C SER A 30 -4.04 -17.77 0.41
N THR A 31 -3.37 -16.84 1.08
CA THR A 31 -3.35 -16.76 2.54
C THR A 31 -3.78 -15.38 3.04
N ASN A 32 -4.41 -15.34 4.23
CA ASN A 32 -4.81 -14.11 4.87
C ASN A 32 -3.61 -13.46 5.57
N TYR A 33 -3.39 -12.19 5.29
CA TYR A 33 -2.31 -11.39 5.89
C TYR A 33 -2.88 -10.26 6.72
N SER A 34 -2.23 -9.99 7.84
CA SER A 34 -2.53 -8.82 8.66
C SER A 34 -2.14 -7.53 7.93
N LEU A 35 -3.08 -6.59 7.85
CA LEU A 35 -2.81 -5.23 7.39
C LEU A 35 -2.25 -4.35 8.52
N LYS A 36 -2.01 -4.93 9.70
CA LYS A 36 -1.58 -4.24 10.93
C LYS A 36 -2.52 -3.10 11.35
N VAL A 37 -3.79 -3.25 11.02
CA VAL A 37 -4.87 -2.35 11.44
C VAL A 37 -5.77 -3.15 12.37
N MET A 38 -6.04 -2.61 13.55
CA MET A 38 -6.84 -3.30 14.54
C MET A 38 -7.77 -2.36 15.30
N ILE A 39 -8.91 -2.88 15.71
CA ILE A 39 -9.82 -2.23 16.64
C ILE A 39 -9.75 -3.00 17.95
N ILE A 40 -9.36 -2.33 19.01
CA ILE A 40 -9.17 -2.95 20.32
C ILE A 40 -9.88 -2.15 21.40
N ARG A 41 -10.46 -2.83 22.38
CA ARG A 41 -11.06 -2.17 23.54
C ARG A 41 -9.95 -1.52 24.38
N ARG A 42 -10.16 -0.26 24.80
CA ARG A 42 -9.17 0.53 25.57
C ARG A 42 -8.62 -0.23 26.79
N THR A 43 -9.49 -0.82 27.60
CA THR A 43 -9.07 -1.55 28.81
C THR A 43 -8.19 -2.77 28.51
N LEU A 44 -8.45 -3.45 27.38
CA LEU A 44 -7.61 -4.54 26.94
C LEU A 44 -6.26 -4.03 26.42
N LEU A 45 -6.25 -2.93 25.66
CA LEU A 45 -5.03 -2.31 25.17
C LEU A 45 -4.12 -1.88 26.33
N GLU A 46 -4.67 -1.19 27.33
CA GLU A 46 -3.94 -0.75 28.52
C GLU A 46 -3.30 -1.94 29.24
N ARG A 47 -4.05 -3.03 29.44
CA ARG A 47 -3.51 -4.26 30.03
C ARG A 47 -2.37 -4.84 29.22
N LEU A 48 -2.56 -5.00 27.90
CA LEU A 48 -1.52 -5.58 27.04
C LEU A 48 -0.26 -4.71 26.98
N LEU A 49 -0.40 -3.39 27.06
CA LEU A 49 0.74 -2.47 27.12
C LEU A 49 1.53 -2.60 28.44
N HIS A 50 0.85 -2.76 29.56
CA HIS A 50 1.50 -3.04 30.85
C HIS A 50 2.26 -4.38 30.83
N GLU A 51 1.62 -5.42 30.30
CA GLU A 51 2.26 -6.74 30.13
C GLU A 51 3.46 -6.66 29.19
N ALA A 52 3.34 -5.94 28.07
CA ALA A 52 4.41 -5.73 27.10
C ALA A 52 5.62 -5.02 27.73
N HIS A 53 5.37 -3.95 28.48
CA HIS A 53 6.39 -3.21 29.22
C HIS A 53 7.15 -4.13 30.19
N SER A 54 6.43 -4.91 30.99
CA SER A 54 7.01 -5.84 31.95
C SER A 54 7.81 -6.95 31.28
N ALA A 55 7.37 -7.41 30.11
CA ALA A 55 8.02 -8.44 29.32
C ALA A 55 9.13 -7.91 28.37
N LYS A 56 9.38 -6.58 28.36
CA LYS A 56 10.29 -5.91 27.43
C LYS A 56 9.98 -6.19 25.95
N ILE A 57 8.70 -6.30 25.61
CA ILE A 57 8.22 -6.47 24.24
C ILE A 57 7.89 -5.07 23.69
N VAL A 58 8.41 -4.76 22.50
CA VAL A 58 8.34 -3.41 21.94
C VAL A 58 7.05 -3.18 21.17
N ASP A 59 6.46 -4.22 20.57
CA ASP A 59 5.28 -4.08 19.71
C ASP A 59 4.05 -4.84 20.24
N ILE A 60 2.88 -4.26 19.99
CA ILE A 60 1.59 -4.77 20.43
C ILE A 60 1.17 -6.02 19.66
N GLU A 61 1.57 -6.14 18.40
CA GLU A 61 1.24 -7.29 17.54
C GLU A 61 1.85 -8.56 18.12
N THR A 62 3.12 -8.51 18.53
CA THR A 62 3.78 -9.62 19.22
C THR A 62 3.07 -9.99 20.53
N MET A 63 2.56 -9.00 21.28
CA MET A 63 1.78 -9.28 22.50
C MET A 63 0.47 -9.96 22.17
N ILE A 64 -0.26 -9.52 21.17
CA ILE A 64 -1.50 -10.15 20.72
C ILE A 64 -1.22 -11.57 20.26
N SER A 65 -0.20 -11.77 19.43
CA SER A 65 0.20 -13.08 18.91
C SER A 65 0.51 -14.07 20.04
N LYS A 66 1.27 -13.66 21.06
CA LYS A 66 1.58 -14.48 22.23
C LYS A 66 0.35 -14.83 23.06
N ASN A 67 -0.61 -13.94 23.12
CA ASN A 67 -1.84 -14.14 23.91
C ASN A 67 -3.03 -14.60 23.07
N ILE A 68 -2.84 -14.95 21.80
CA ILE A 68 -3.91 -15.23 20.84
C ILE A 68 -4.90 -16.30 21.34
N GLN A 69 -4.41 -17.31 22.04
CA GLN A 69 -5.24 -18.37 22.58
C GLN A 69 -6.17 -17.91 23.73
N HIS A 70 -5.81 -16.84 24.40
CA HIS A 70 -6.56 -16.26 25.54
C HIS A 70 -7.40 -15.04 25.14
N LEU A 71 -7.23 -14.58 23.90
CA LEU A 71 -7.94 -13.44 23.35
C LEU A 71 -9.03 -13.89 22.38
N LYS A 72 -10.09 -13.08 22.30
CA LYS A 72 -11.11 -13.21 21.25
C LYS A 72 -10.75 -12.24 20.14
N VAL A 73 -9.93 -12.67 19.19
CA VAL A 73 -9.50 -11.90 18.03
C VAL A 73 -10.24 -12.42 16.80
N TYR A 74 -10.87 -11.51 16.08
CA TYR A 74 -11.57 -11.82 14.84
C TYR A 74 -10.95 -11.04 13.68
N GLY A 75 -10.79 -11.70 12.53
CA GLY A 75 -10.33 -11.09 11.30
C GLY A 75 -11.49 -10.44 10.55
N TYR A 76 -11.27 -9.22 10.07
CA TYR A 76 -12.10 -8.59 9.07
C TYR A 76 -11.37 -8.65 7.74
N GLU A 77 -11.98 -9.31 6.75
CA GLU A 77 -11.39 -9.44 5.42
C GLU A 77 -11.67 -8.16 4.60
N GLU A 78 -10.60 -7.43 4.27
CA GLU A 78 -10.68 -6.33 3.31
C GLU A 78 -10.61 -6.88 1.89
N LYS A 79 -11.66 -6.62 1.10
CA LYS A 79 -11.79 -7.10 -0.30
C LYS A 79 -11.39 -6.07 -1.33
N GLY A 80 -11.04 -4.86 -0.88
CA GLY A 80 -10.68 -3.75 -1.74
C GLY A 80 -9.28 -3.86 -2.36
N PHE A 81 -8.87 -2.78 -3.03
CA PHE A 81 -7.53 -2.68 -3.61
C PHE A 81 -6.48 -2.58 -2.49
N VAL A 82 -5.95 -3.73 -2.10
CA VAL A 82 -4.88 -3.85 -1.10
C VAL A 82 -3.61 -4.35 -1.78
N ARG A 83 -2.50 -3.64 -1.55
CA ARG A 83 -1.18 -4.02 -2.07
C ARG A 83 -0.11 -3.80 -1.01
N VAL A 84 0.90 -4.63 -1.03
CA VAL A 84 2.02 -4.57 -0.08
C VAL A 84 3.28 -4.13 -0.81
N LEU A 85 3.85 -3.02 -0.36
CA LEU A 85 5.12 -2.50 -0.87
C LEU A 85 6.28 -3.20 -0.16
N SER A 86 6.79 -4.27 -0.74
CA SER A 86 7.83 -5.12 -0.14
C SER A 86 9.20 -4.98 -0.78
N SER A 87 9.27 -4.43 -1.97
CA SER A 87 10.49 -4.27 -2.75
C SER A 87 10.36 -3.13 -3.75
N LEU A 88 11.47 -2.72 -4.35
CA LEU A 88 11.45 -1.76 -5.47
C LEU A 88 10.64 -2.29 -6.65
N GLN A 89 10.73 -3.60 -6.92
CA GLN A 89 9.93 -4.23 -7.97
C GLN A 89 8.43 -4.16 -7.65
N SER A 90 8.01 -4.49 -6.42
CA SER A 90 6.60 -4.40 -6.04
C SER A 90 6.10 -2.95 -6.09
N TYR A 91 6.93 -1.98 -5.71
CA TYR A 91 6.59 -0.57 -5.84
C TYR A 91 6.35 -0.17 -7.31
N TYR A 92 7.22 -0.61 -8.21
CA TYR A 92 7.09 -0.36 -9.64
C TYR A 92 5.81 -1.01 -10.20
N ASP A 93 5.60 -2.30 -9.96
CA ASP A 93 4.46 -3.05 -10.48
C ASP A 93 3.13 -2.48 -9.96
N ILE A 94 3.02 -2.21 -8.65
CA ILE A 94 1.83 -1.62 -8.03
C ILE A 94 1.57 -0.21 -8.55
N SER A 95 2.62 0.58 -8.76
CA SER A 95 2.47 1.91 -9.35
C SER A 95 1.87 1.83 -10.75
N LEU A 96 2.36 0.92 -11.60
CA LEU A 96 1.80 0.74 -12.94
C LEU A 96 0.36 0.17 -12.92
N GLU A 97 -0.03 -0.60 -11.89
CA GLU A 97 -1.43 -1.02 -11.70
C GLU A 97 -2.38 0.19 -11.57
N LEU A 98 -1.90 1.34 -11.09
CA LEU A 98 -2.69 2.56 -11.02
C LEU A 98 -3.00 3.20 -12.39
N LEU A 99 -2.36 2.74 -13.46
CA LEU A 99 -2.76 3.12 -14.82
C LEU A 99 -4.13 2.55 -15.20
N LYS A 100 -4.60 1.50 -14.54
CA LYS A 100 -5.95 0.95 -14.69
C LYS A 100 -6.95 1.83 -13.95
N LEU A 101 -8.00 2.24 -14.67
CA LEU A 101 -9.01 3.14 -14.13
C LEU A 101 -9.76 2.54 -12.93
N GLU A 102 -10.01 1.24 -12.95
CA GLU A 102 -10.71 0.51 -11.89
C GLU A 102 -9.96 0.65 -10.56
N ASN A 103 -8.65 0.37 -10.58
CA ASN A 103 -7.79 0.45 -9.39
C ASN A 103 -7.74 1.88 -8.83
N ARG A 104 -7.69 2.89 -9.70
CA ARG A 104 -7.72 4.29 -9.25
C ARG A 104 -9.04 4.67 -8.62
N LYS A 105 -10.17 4.26 -9.22
CA LYS A 105 -11.51 4.55 -8.69
C LYS A 105 -11.71 3.91 -7.32
N GLU A 106 -11.18 2.72 -7.13
CA GLU A 106 -11.27 2.02 -5.86
C GLU A 106 -10.39 2.65 -4.78
N LEU A 107 -9.12 2.93 -5.11
CA LEU A 107 -8.17 3.53 -4.17
C LEU A 107 -8.53 4.97 -3.80
N PHE A 108 -8.98 5.76 -4.78
CA PHE A 108 -9.31 7.18 -4.62
C PHE A 108 -10.83 7.42 -4.72
N SER A 109 -11.60 6.62 -3.98
CA SER A 109 -13.04 6.80 -3.89
C SER A 109 -13.41 8.14 -3.27
N ALA A 110 -14.43 8.81 -3.82
CA ALA A 110 -14.96 10.05 -3.26
C ALA A 110 -15.52 9.87 -1.83
N ASP A 111 -16.03 8.68 -1.51
CA ASP A 111 -16.57 8.36 -0.20
C ASP A 111 -15.49 8.10 0.85
N ARG A 112 -14.27 7.80 0.41
CA ARG A 112 -13.09 7.54 1.26
C ARG A 112 -11.89 8.33 0.73
N PRO A 113 -11.90 9.67 0.81
CA PRO A 113 -10.85 10.49 0.23
C PRO A 113 -9.50 10.28 0.94
N VAL A 114 -8.44 10.19 0.17
CA VAL A 114 -7.07 10.17 0.67
C VAL A 114 -6.57 11.60 0.76
N TYR A 115 -6.37 12.09 1.98
CA TYR A 115 -5.88 13.45 2.22
C TYR A 115 -4.37 13.48 2.12
N THR A 116 -3.86 14.28 1.19
CA THR A 116 -2.43 14.50 0.99
C THR A 116 -2.12 16.00 1.02
N LYS A 117 -0.84 16.35 1.14
CA LYS A 117 -0.42 17.74 1.07
C LYS A 117 -0.65 18.29 -0.35
N VAL A 118 -1.58 19.22 -0.46
CA VAL A 118 -1.82 19.96 -1.71
C VAL A 118 -0.64 20.89 -1.98
N ARG A 119 -0.19 20.93 -3.22
CA ARG A 119 0.77 21.92 -3.73
C ARG A 119 0.15 22.54 -4.98
N ASP A 120 0.01 23.84 -4.95
CA ASP A 120 -0.46 24.59 -6.11
C ASP A 120 0.65 24.66 -7.16
N GLN A 121 0.43 24.04 -8.28
CA GLN A 121 1.30 24.09 -9.44
C GLN A 121 0.46 24.29 -10.69
N VAL A 122 1.10 24.82 -11.74
CA VAL A 122 0.46 24.96 -13.04
C VAL A 122 0.12 23.58 -13.63
N PRO A 123 -0.96 23.44 -14.41
CA PRO A 123 -1.27 22.21 -15.12
C PRO A 123 -0.12 21.74 -16.01
N ALA A 124 -0.10 20.45 -16.34
CA ALA A 124 0.86 19.90 -17.27
C ALA A 124 0.68 20.51 -18.68
N VAL A 125 1.79 20.84 -19.34
CA VAL A 125 1.83 21.43 -20.68
C VAL A 125 2.24 20.35 -21.69
N TYR A 126 1.51 20.27 -22.79
CA TYR A 126 1.80 19.36 -23.90
C TYR A 126 2.17 20.18 -25.14
N GLY A 127 3.38 19.98 -25.62
CA GLY A 127 3.88 20.68 -26.83
C GLY A 127 3.33 20.06 -28.12
N ILE A 128 3.51 20.78 -29.21
CA ILE A 128 3.14 20.31 -30.55
C ILE A 128 3.95 19.04 -30.87
N GLY A 129 3.26 17.95 -31.20
CA GLY A 129 3.88 16.65 -31.50
C GLY A 129 4.12 15.77 -30.27
N ALA A 130 3.75 16.20 -29.07
CA ALA A 130 3.73 15.31 -27.90
C ALA A 130 2.76 14.14 -28.11
N ASN A 131 3.18 12.95 -27.71
CA ASN A 131 2.36 11.74 -27.82
C ASN A 131 2.35 11.02 -26.47
N VAL A 132 1.23 11.11 -25.75
CA VAL A 132 1.08 10.51 -24.42
C VAL A 132 0.01 9.43 -24.47
N LYS A 133 0.37 8.21 -24.07
CA LYS A 133 -0.52 7.05 -24.04
C LYS A 133 -0.47 6.37 -22.68
N ASN A 134 -1.64 6.01 -22.17
CA ASN A 134 -1.80 5.23 -20.95
C ASN A 134 -0.85 5.65 -19.82
N SER A 135 -0.82 6.94 -19.48
CA SER A 135 0.12 7.50 -18.53
C SER A 135 -0.57 8.45 -17.55
N LEU A 136 -0.04 8.55 -16.35
CA LEU A 136 -0.42 9.55 -15.35
C LEU A 136 0.65 10.63 -15.33
N ILE A 137 0.25 11.86 -15.59
CA ILE A 137 1.15 13.01 -15.63
C ILE A 137 0.73 13.98 -14.54
N ALA A 138 1.64 14.26 -13.62
CA ALA A 138 1.38 15.21 -12.53
C ALA A 138 1.52 16.68 -13.00
N ASP A 139 1.04 17.59 -12.17
CA ASP A 139 1.09 19.02 -12.41
C ASP A 139 2.53 19.53 -12.60
N GLY A 140 2.68 20.61 -13.37
CA GLY A 140 3.97 21.25 -13.65
C GLY A 140 4.86 20.49 -14.63
N CYS A 141 4.38 19.41 -15.24
CA CYS A 141 5.13 18.68 -16.27
C CYS A 141 5.09 19.40 -17.63
N HIS A 142 6.19 19.29 -18.38
CA HIS A 142 6.32 19.80 -19.76
C HIS A 142 6.64 18.63 -20.69
N ILE A 143 5.70 18.26 -21.55
CA ILE A 143 5.82 17.08 -22.40
C ILE A 143 5.90 17.51 -23.87
N TYR A 144 7.07 17.30 -24.49
CA TYR A 144 7.32 17.56 -25.91
C TYR A 144 7.66 16.29 -26.70
N GLY A 145 7.87 15.16 -26.01
CA GLY A 145 8.23 13.86 -26.56
C GLY A 145 7.13 12.81 -26.48
N GLU A 146 7.52 11.55 -26.52
CA GLU A 146 6.63 10.39 -26.44
C GLU A 146 6.68 9.78 -25.04
N VAL A 147 5.50 9.55 -24.43
CA VAL A 147 5.36 8.91 -23.11
C VAL A 147 4.31 7.81 -23.20
N GLU A 148 4.67 6.59 -22.79
CA GLU A 148 3.79 5.45 -22.89
C GLU A 148 3.91 4.54 -21.65
N ASN A 149 2.78 4.20 -21.00
CA ASN A 149 2.72 3.38 -19.80
C ASN A 149 3.60 3.92 -18.66
N CYS A 150 3.48 5.21 -18.35
CA CYS A 150 4.34 5.88 -17.38
C CYS A 150 3.55 6.60 -16.29
N ILE A 151 4.20 6.80 -15.15
CA ILE A 151 3.74 7.73 -14.12
C ILE A 151 4.83 8.78 -13.93
N LEU A 152 4.57 10.00 -14.35
CA LEU A 152 5.50 11.12 -14.21
C LEU A 152 5.09 12.01 -13.06
N PHE A 153 5.99 12.17 -12.10
CA PHE A 153 5.80 13.05 -10.95
C PHE A 153 5.97 14.51 -11.36
N ARG A 154 5.67 15.42 -10.42
CA ARG A 154 5.62 16.86 -10.66
C ARG A 154 6.91 17.43 -11.24
N GLY A 155 6.78 18.37 -12.18
CA GLY A 155 7.89 19.15 -12.72
C GLY A 155 8.82 18.40 -13.66
N VAL A 156 8.40 17.23 -14.18
CA VAL A 156 9.19 16.48 -15.16
C VAL A 156 9.09 17.12 -16.53
N THR A 157 10.22 17.30 -17.21
CA THR A 157 10.30 17.74 -18.60
C THR A 157 10.72 16.58 -19.48
N VAL A 158 9.93 16.30 -20.52
CA VAL A 158 10.24 15.34 -21.58
C VAL A 158 10.49 16.11 -22.87
N GLU A 159 11.74 16.20 -23.26
CA GLU A 159 12.17 16.99 -24.42
C GLU A 159 11.69 16.39 -25.75
N LYS A 160 11.70 17.24 -26.79
CA LYS A 160 11.35 16.83 -28.16
C LYS A 160 12.24 15.69 -28.64
N GLY A 161 11.62 14.63 -29.17
CA GLY A 161 12.31 13.44 -29.62
C GLY A 161 12.66 12.43 -28.52
N ALA A 162 12.51 12.76 -27.24
CA ALA A 162 12.65 11.80 -26.15
C ALA A 162 11.49 10.80 -26.13
N LYS A 163 11.79 9.55 -25.78
CA LYS A 163 10.80 8.47 -25.66
C LYS A 163 10.94 7.80 -24.30
N ILE A 164 9.88 7.83 -23.53
CA ILE A 164 9.81 7.21 -22.20
C ILE A 164 8.72 6.13 -22.23
N LYS A 165 9.07 4.91 -21.81
CA LYS A 165 8.13 3.79 -21.75
C LYS A 165 8.29 3.01 -20.46
N ASN A 166 7.15 2.51 -19.92
CA ASN A 166 7.12 1.62 -18.76
C ASN A 166 7.98 2.15 -17.61
N SER A 167 7.78 3.39 -17.22
CA SER A 167 8.63 4.08 -16.24
C SER A 167 7.82 4.81 -15.18
N ILE A 168 8.40 4.96 -14.00
CA ILE A 168 7.87 5.75 -12.89
C ILE A 168 8.93 6.69 -12.33
#